data_df1c44762423b895a986c6e181ddc39d
#
_entry.id   df1c44762423b895a986c6e181ddc39d
#
_cell.length_a   1.000
_cell.length_b   1.000
_cell.length_c   1.000
_cell.angle_alpha   90.00
_cell.angle_beta   90.00
_cell.angle_gamma   90.00
#
_symmetry.space_group_name_H-M   'P 1'
#
loop_
_entity.id
_entity.type
_entity.pdbx_description
1 polymer ?
#
loop_
_entity_poly.entity_id
_entity_poly.type
_entity_poly.pdbx_seq_one_letter_code
_entity_poly.pdbx_strand_id
1 'polypeptide(L)'
;GYDGGGSNSWGGWIKTFTVNGGSIIQVAKLRHYTSSSSHFSFIKVDADTYALAWSDANSDGMISTFTIPADGSTITQAGTLEYDTDMGRYNSLVQVDDDTYALSYQGTGSDGFIKTFTIAADGATITQVTALEHDEEYSQDNSLLKIDANTFLLAYGGDWNDGYIK
;
A
#
# COMPACT_ATOMS: atom_id res chain seq x y z
N GLY A 1 -33.02 6.74 24.86
CA GLY A 1 -31.77 6.34 25.46
C GLY A 1 -30.66 6.52 24.47
N TYR A 2 -29.78 7.49 24.69
CA TYR A 2 -28.56 7.70 23.93
C TYR A 2 -27.52 6.72 24.49
N ASP A 3 -27.23 5.64 23.80
CA ASP A 3 -26.07 4.80 24.11
C ASP A 3 -24.81 5.49 23.58
N GLY A 4 -24.30 6.40 24.40
CA GLY A 4 -22.99 6.98 24.24
C GLY A 4 -21.89 5.99 24.61
N GLY A 5 -21.45 5.18 23.66
CA GLY A 5 -20.39 4.19 23.88
C GLY A 5 -19.67 3.81 22.59
N GLY A 6 -19.69 4.66 21.59
CA GLY A 6 -18.83 4.52 20.43
C GLY A 6 -17.41 4.89 20.79
N SER A 7 -16.58 3.96 21.25
CA SER A 7 -15.13 4.10 21.12
C SER A 7 -14.85 4.27 19.61
N ASN A 8 -14.51 5.48 19.19
CA ASN A 8 -13.96 5.73 17.86
C ASN A 8 -12.64 4.94 17.79
N SER A 9 -12.73 3.67 17.48
CA SER A 9 -11.55 2.83 17.27
C SER A 9 -10.99 3.16 15.89
N TRP A 10 -10.24 4.25 15.82
CA TRP A 10 -9.37 4.51 14.70
C TRP A 10 -8.54 3.25 14.46
N GLY A 11 -8.40 2.82 13.22
CA GLY A 11 -7.61 1.61 12.91
C GLY A 11 -7.59 1.31 11.43
N GLY A 12 -6.51 0.66 10.98
CA GLY A 12 -6.40 0.11 9.64
C GLY A 12 -7.20 -1.20 9.55
N TRP A 13 -8.11 -1.30 8.59
CA TRP A 13 -8.95 -2.46 8.38
C TRP A 13 -8.82 -3.00 6.97
N ILE A 14 -8.69 -4.31 6.86
CA ILE A 14 -8.79 -5.05 5.61
C ILE A 14 -10.08 -5.88 5.66
N LYS A 15 -10.80 -5.93 4.54
CA LYS A 15 -12.05 -6.70 4.42
C LYS A 15 -12.07 -7.43 3.08
N THR A 16 -12.65 -8.59 3.06
CA THR A 16 -12.97 -9.36 1.84
C THR A 16 -14.46 -9.31 1.57
N PHE A 17 -14.81 -9.36 0.30
CA PHE A 17 -16.19 -9.35 -0.17
C PHE A 17 -16.38 -10.36 -1.30
N THR A 18 -17.54 -10.99 -1.36
CA THR A 18 -18.01 -11.68 -2.55
C THR A 18 -19.01 -10.80 -3.30
N VAL A 19 -18.93 -10.81 -4.62
CA VAL A 19 -19.89 -10.13 -5.50
C VAL A 19 -20.55 -11.18 -6.37
N ASN A 20 -21.85 -11.33 -6.24
CA ASN A 20 -22.65 -12.29 -7.02
C ASN A 20 -23.94 -11.63 -7.52
N GLY A 21 -23.97 -11.34 -8.82
CA GLY A 21 -25.08 -10.61 -9.42
C GLY A 21 -25.25 -9.21 -8.79
N GLY A 22 -26.41 -8.93 -8.22
CA GLY A 22 -26.70 -7.66 -7.57
C GLY A 22 -26.35 -7.58 -6.06
N SER A 23 -25.66 -8.59 -5.50
CA SER A 23 -25.39 -8.68 -4.06
C SER A 23 -23.90 -8.56 -3.77
N ILE A 24 -23.56 -7.77 -2.74
CA ILE A 24 -22.20 -7.66 -2.16
C ILE A 24 -22.27 -8.12 -0.70
N ILE A 25 -21.50 -9.15 -0.37
CA ILE A 25 -21.49 -9.75 0.97
C ILE A 25 -20.07 -9.68 1.54
N GLN A 26 -19.91 -9.09 2.74
CA GLN A 26 -18.65 -9.12 3.46
C GLN A 26 -18.40 -10.55 3.97
N VAL A 27 -17.18 -11.08 3.70
CA VAL A 27 -16.79 -12.44 4.08
C VAL A 27 -15.93 -12.41 5.35
N ALA A 28 -14.83 -11.67 5.34
CA ALA A 28 -13.93 -11.55 6.48
C ALA A 28 -13.51 -10.10 6.74
N LYS A 29 -12.93 -9.85 7.92
CA LYS A 29 -12.29 -8.59 8.28
C LYS A 29 -11.11 -8.82 9.21
N LEU A 30 -10.05 -8.03 9.04
CA LEU A 30 -8.89 -7.98 9.93
C LEU A 30 -8.61 -6.51 10.29
N ARG A 31 -8.36 -6.23 11.57
CA ARG A 31 -7.76 -4.97 12.00
C ARG A 31 -6.25 -5.16 11.97
N HIS A 32 -5.58 -4.66 10.92
CA HIS A 32 -4.13 -4.82 10.74
C HIS A 32 -3.32 -3.78 11.53
N TYR A 33 -3.95 -2.66 11.90
CA TYR A 33 -3.31 -1.61 12.68
C TYR A 33 -4.28 -1.00 13.71
N THR A 34 -3.78 -0.69 14.91
CA THR A 34 -4.63 -0.26 16.03
C THR A 34 -4.81 1.25 16.14
N SER A 35 -4.12 2.04 15.32
CA SER A 35 -4.24 3.50 15.26
C SER A 35 -4.64 3.95 13.85
N SER A 36 -4.61 5.26 13.59
CA SER A 36 -4.93 5.84 12.27
C SER A 36 -3.99 5.30 11.19
N SER A 37 -4.51 5.00 10.02
CA SER A 37 -3.74 4.60 8.84
C SER A 37 -4.38 5.17 7.57
N SER A 38 -3.57 5.42 6.54
CA SER A 38 -3.98 6.11 5.32
C SER A 38 -3.13 5.73 4.11
N HIS A 39 -3.41 6.34 2.97
CA HIS A 39 -2.62 6.23 1.72
C HIS A 39 -2.37 4.79 1.27
N PHE A 40 -3.42 3.98 1.23
CA PHE A 40 -3.37 2.55 0.92
C PHE A 40 -3.13 2.25 -0.56
N SER A 41 -2.21 1.33 -0.86
CA SER A 41 -2.04 0.73 -2.19
C SER A 41 -1.89 -0.77 -2.07
N PHE A 42 -2.80 -1.54 -2.68
CA PHE A 42 -2.87 -3.00 -2.59
C PHE A 42 -2.42 -3.65 -3.90
N ILE A 43 -1.64 -4.74 -3.78
CA ILE A 43 -1.25 -5.57 -4.92
C ILE A 43 -1.32 -7.05 -4.56
N LYS A 44 -1.55 -7.89 -5.56
CA LYS A 44 -1.41 -9.34 -5.44
C LYS A 44 0.05 -9.75 -5.64
N VAL A 45 0.59 -10.58 -4.74
CA VAL A 45 1.97 -11.10 -4.79
C VAL A 45 1.99 -12.49 -5.40
N ASP A 46 1.15 -13.41 -4.90
CA ASP A 46 1.05 -14.78 -5.38
C ASP A 46 -0.41 -15.29 -5.30
N ALA A 47 -0.64 -16.57 -5.42
CA ALA A 47 -1.96 -17.18 -5.50
C ALA A 47 -2.90 -16.70 -4.38
N ASP A 48 -2.40 -16.65 -3.14
CA ASP A 48 -3.13 -16.24 -1.94
C ASP A 48 -2.38 -15.18 -1.10
N THR A 49 -1.28 -14.63 -1.60
CA THR A 49 -0.46 -13.62 -0.92
C THR A 49 -0.69 -12.24 -1.53
N TYR A 50 -0.85 -11.25 -0.70
CA TYR A 50 -1.11 -9.85 -1.06
C TYR A 50 -0.21 -8.91 -0.27
N ALA A 51 0.20 -7.79 -0.86
CA ALA A 51 0.95 -6.73 -0.20
C ALA A 51 0.16 -5.43 -0.18
N LEU A 52 0.28 -4.69 0.92
CA LEU A 52 -0.34 -3.40 1.17
C LEU A 52 0.74 -2.39 1.55
N ALA A 53 0.97 -1.36 0.74
CA ALA A 53 1.69 -0.17 1.16
C ALA A 53 0.71 0.82 1.81
N TRP A 54 1.11 1.44 2.93
CA TRP A 54 0.25 2.31 3.72
C TRP A 54 1.06 3.24 4.63
N SER A 55 0.43 4.28 5.14
CA SER A 55 1.03 5.19 6.13
C SER A 55 0.43 4.93 7.51
N ASP A 56 1.26 4.92 8.53
CA ASP A 56 0.83 4.78 9.92
C ASP A 56 0.34 6.10 10.54
N ALA A 57 0.11 6.12 11.85
CA ALA A 57 -0.38 7.29 12.58
C ALA A 57 0.62 8.45 12.65
N ASN A 58 1.93 8.16 12.51
CA ASN A 58 3.00 9.15 12.49
C ASN A 58 3.30 9.63 11.06
N SER A 59 2.69 9.02 10.07
CA SER A 59 2.94 9.12 8.63
C SER A 59 4.09 8.25 8.14
N ASP A 60 4.66 7.40 8.99
CA ASP A 60 5.72 6.48 8.60
C ASP A 60 5.24 5.53 7.49
N GLY A 61 6.12 5.20 6.58
CA GLY A 61 5.80 4.36 5.42
C GLY A 61 5.93 2.87 5.74
N MET A 62 4.87 2.11 5.55
CA MET A 62 4.77 0.70 5.88
C MET A 62 4.40 -0.16 4.68
N ILE A 63 5.01 -1.33 4.54
CA ILE A 63 4.49 -2.43 3.69
C ILE A 63 4.15 -3.60 4.60
N SER A 64 2.94 -4.11 4.48
CA SER A 64 2.49 -5.33 5.16
C SER A 64 1.99 -6.36 4.16
N THR A 65 2.27 -7.63 4.40
CA THR A 65 1.81 -8.75 3.57
C THR A 65 0.75 -9.56 4.30
N PHE A 66 -0.15 -10.16 3.53
CA PHE A 66 -1.29 -10.91 4.05
C PHE A 66 -1.52 -12.17 3.20
N THR A 67 -1.84 -13.26 3.87
CA THR A 67 -2.36 -14.46 3.23
C THR A 67 -3.89 -14.44 3.28
N ILE A 68 -4.53 -14.56 2.11
CA ILE A 68 -5.98 -14.53 1.93
C ILE A 68 -6.35 -15.64 0.95
N PRO A 69 -6.99 -16.74 1.35
CA PRO A 69 -7.39 -17.80 0.45
C PRO A 69 -8.40 -17.32 -0.58
N ALA A 70 -8.55 -18.04 -1.68
CA ALA A 70 -9.38 -17.66 -2.83
C ALA A 70 -10.85 -17.41 -2.49
N ASP A 71 -11.38 -18.05 -1.44
CA ASP A 71 -12.75 -17.81 -0.94
C ASP A 71 -12.87 -16.59 -0.04
N GLY A 72 -11.74 -15.93 0.30
CA GLY A 72 -11.69 -14.75 1.15
C GLY A 72 -12.07 -14.99 2.61
N SER A 73 -12.15 -16.24 3.06
CA SER A 73 -12.71 -16.63 4.37
C SER A 73 -11.88 -16.18 5.56
N THR A 74 -10.56 -15.99 5.36
CA THR A 74 -9.62 -15.53 6.39
C THR A 74 -8.66 -14.49 5.84
N ILE A 75 -8.12 -13.65 6.73
CA ILE A 75 -7.06 -12.68 6.43
C ILE A 75 -6.03 -12.83 7.53
N THR A 76 -4.80 -13.23 7.18
CA THR A 76 -3.70 -13.42 8.13
C THR A 76 -2.51 -12.56 7.71
N GLN A 77 -1.98 -11.74 8.60
CA GLN A 77 -0.76 -10.97 8.32
C GLN A 77 0.45 -11.91 8.34
N ALA A 78 1.27 -11.86 7.29
CA ALA A 78 2.46 -12.69 7.10
C ALA A 78 3.75 -11.97 7.45
N GLY A 79 3.90 -10.71 6.99
CA GLY A 79 5.09 -9.89 7.22
C GLY A 79 4.78 -8.40 7.30
N THR A 80 5.77 -7.63 7.72
CA THR A 80 5.72 -6.16 7.68
C THR A 80 7.13 -5.59 7.60
N LEU A 81 7.27 -4.46 6.90
CA LEU A 81 8.49 -3.66 6.78
C LEU A 81 8.11 -2.19 6.89
N GLU A 82 8.83 -1.43 7.71
CA GLU A 82 8.86 0.02 7.68
C GLU A 82 9.86 0.46 6.62
N TYR A 83 9.39 1.05 5.51
CA TYR A 83 10.24 1.46 4.41
C TYR A 83 10.67 2.93 4.50
N ASP A 84 9.96 3.72 5.30
CA ASP A 84 10.29 5.12 5.56
C ASP A 84 9.87 5.51 6.98
N THR A 85 10.80 6.03 7.78
CA THR A 85 10.62 6.36 9.21
C THR A 85 10.18 7.80 9.45
N ASP A 86 9.90 8.56 8.38
CA ASP A 86 9.51 9.96 8.47
C ASP A 86 8.21 10.24 7.70
N MET A 87 8.15 9.88 6.41
CA MET A 87 6.95 10.08 5.61
C MET A 87 6.80 9.03 4.51
N GLY A 88 5.64 8.37 4.44
CA GLY A 88 5.30 7.42 3.39
C GLY A 88 3.85 7.61 2.93
N ARG A 89 3.56 8.69 2.19
CA ARG A 89 2.21 9.07 1.78
C ARG A 89 1.98 8.87 0.29
N TYR A 90 0.71 8.88 -0.12
CA TYR A 90 0.30 8.79 -1.54
C TYR A 90 0.92 7.60 -2.27
N ASN A 91 0.86 6.45 -1.63
CA ASN A 91 1.46 5.21 -2.07
C ASN A 91 0.87 4.68 -3.37
N SER A 92 1.73 4.26 -4.30
CA SER A 92 1.35 3.53 -5.51
C SER A 92 2.32 2.37 -5.75
N LEU A 93 1.85 1.14 -5.50
CA LEU A 93 2.64 -0.09 -5.55
C LEU A 93 2.29 -0.88 -6.82
N VAL A 94 3.32 -1.31 -7.58
CA VAL A 94 3.17 -2.13 -8.78
C VAL A 94 4.15 -3.29 -8.79
N GLN A 95 3.82 -4.37 -9.49
CA GLN A 95 4.71 -5.51 -9.71
C GLN A 95 5.69 -5.22 -10.86
N VAL A 96 6.97 -5.46 -10.63
CA VAL A 96 8.04 -5.36 -11.64
C VAL A 96 8.24 -6.70 -12.32
N ASP A 97 8.45 -7.77 -11.56
CA ASP A 97 8.58 -9.16 -12.01
C ASP A 97 8.03 -10.12 -10.94
N ASP A 98 8.39 -11.39 -11.00
CA ASP A 98 7.78 -12.45 -10.18
C ASP A 98 7.88 -12.18 -8.67
N ASP A 99 8.97 -11.57 -8.18
CA ASP A 99 9.21 -11.30 -6.76
C ASP A 99 9.57 -9.83 -6.45
N THR A 100 9.68 -8.98 -7.48
CA THR A 100 10.10 -7.58 -7.35
C THR A 100 8.93 -6.64 -7.53
N TYR A 101 8.88 -5.62 -6.68
CA TYR A 101 7.81 -4.62 -6.62
C TYR A 101 8.41 -3.21 -6.56
N ALA A 102 7.78 -2.25 -7.23
CA ALA A 102 8.13 -0.83 -7.17
C ALA A 102 7.02 -0.05 -6.47
N LEU A 103 7.40 0.84 -5.57
CA LEU A 103 6.53 1.74 -4.82
C LEU A 103 6.92 3.18 -5.10
N SER A 104 6.01 3.97 -5.67
CA SER A 104 6.12 5.43 -5.68
C SER A 104 5.37 6.01 -4.49
N TYR A 105 5.94 7.02 -3.84
CA TYR A 105 5.35 7.66 -2.67
C TYR A 105 5.90 9.07 -2.44
N GLN A 106 5.23 9.86 -1.61
CA GLN A 106 5.75 11.10 -1.06
C GLN A 106 6.50 10.78 0.24
N GLY A 107 7.79 11.13 0.28
CA GLY A 107 8.67 10.95 1.42
C GLY A 107 9.00 12.23 2.15
N THR A 108 10.10 12.20 2.93
CA THR A 108 10.66 13.33 3.67
C THR A 108 10.76 14.57 2.80
N GLY A 109 10.48 15.73 3.34
CA GLY A 109 10.47 17.00 2.60
C GLY A 109 9.21 17.24 1.77
N SER A 110 8.36 16.27 1.60
CA SER A 110 7.28 16.15 0.62
C SER A 110 7.76 15.74 -0.77
N ASP A 111 9.01 15.33 -0.87
CA ASP A 111 9.68 14.95 -2.11
C ASP A 111 9.15 13.63 -2.68
N GLY A 112 9.39 13.40 -3.95
CA GLY A 112 8.93 12.20 -4.65
C GLY A 112 9.98 11.09 -4.66
N PHE A 113 9.61 9.89 -4.18
CA PHE A 113 10.51 8.73 -4.14
C PHE A 113 9.92 7.54 -4.90
N ILE A 114 10.83 6.73 -5.46
CA ILE A 114 10.52 5.36 -5.89
C ILE A 114 11.48 4.42 -5.16
N LYS A 115 10.92 3.40 -4.51
CA LYS A 115 11.69 2.30 -3.90
C LYS A 115 11.31 0.97 -4.53
N THR A 116 12.27 0.05 -4.63
CA THR A 116 11.97 -1.33 -5.03
C THR A 116 12.18 -2.29 -3.87
N PHE A 117 11.39 -3.36 -3.88
CA PHE A 117 11.36 -4.40 -2.86
C PHE A 117 11.31 -5.76 -3.50
N THR A 118 11.93 -6.75 -2.86
CA THR A 118 11.58 -8.16 -3.09
C THR A 118 10.64 -8.63 -1.99
N ILE A 119 9.62 -9.40 -2.38
CA ILE A 119 8.64 -10.00 -1.47
C ILE A 119 8.60 -11.50 -1.76
N ALA A 120 8.92 -12.32 -0.75
CA ALA A 120 8.81 -13.77 -0.88
C ALA A 120 7.37 -14.21 -1.17
N ALA A 121 7.17 -15.30 -1.91
CA ALA A 121 5.86 -15.78 -2.32
C ALA A 121 4.89 -16.03 -1.15
N ASP A 122 5.42 -16.49 0.02
CA ASP A 122 4.65 -16.66 1.26
C ASP A 122 4.39 -15.33 2.02
N GLY A 123 4.97 -14.23 1.56
CA GLY A 123 4.86 -12.91 2.16
C GLY A 123 5.67 -12.72 3.46
N ALA A 124 6.38 -13.73 3.95
CA ALA A 124 7.04 -13.66 5.25
C ALA A 124 8.25 -12.71 5.26
N THR A 125 8.90 -12.54 4.11
CA THR A 125 10.10 -11.69 3.97
C THR A 125 9.86 -10.59 2.95
N ILE A 126 10.10 -9.34 3.38
CA ILE A 126 10.08 -8.14 2.55
C ILE A 126 11.45 -7.47 2.68
N THR A 127 12.15 -7.25 1.57
CA THR A 127 13.47 -6.63 1.56
C THR A 127 13.50 -5.43 0.62
N GLN A 128 13.91 -4.25 1.09
CA GLN A 128 14.17 -3.09 0.25
C GLN A 128 15.44 -3.32 -0.56
N VAL A 129 15.40 -3.05 -1.87
CA VAL A 129 16.51 -3.26 -2.80
C VAL A 129 17.20 -1.95 -3.15
N THR A 130 16.44 -0.96 -3.66
CA THR A 130 16.99 0.34 -4.06
C THR A 130 15.97 1.46 -3.85
N ALA A 131 16.46 2.70 -3.93
CA ALA A 131 15.66 3.90 -3.84
C ALA A 131 16.16 4.95 -4.83
N LEU A 132 15.23 5.73 -5.36
CA LEU A 132 15.46 6.90 -6.21
C LEU A 132 14.55 8.03 -5.73
N GLU A 133 15.12 9.19 -5.50
CA GLU A 133 14.38 10.45 -5.40
C GLU A 133 14.16 10.97 -6.82
N HIS A 134 12.92 11.00 -7.28
CA HIS A 134 12.56 11.41 -8.64
C HIS A 134 12.13 12.86 -8.73
N ASP A 135 11.79 13.47 -7.59
CA ASP A 135 11.39 14.86 -7.46
C ASP A 135 11.85 15.42 -6.12
N GLU A 136 12.61 16.52 -6.12
CA GLU A 136 13.21 17.17 -4.94
C GLU A 136 12.30 18.26 -4.33
N GLU A 137 11.08 18.45 -4.85
CA GLU A 137 10.22 19.52 -4.40
C GLU A 137 8.89 18.99 -3.83
N TYR A 138 8.06 18.35 -4.67
CA TYR A 138 6.73 17.91 -4.22
C TYR A 138 6.18 16.74 -5.04
N SER A 139 5.57 15.75 -4.36
CA SER A 139 4.94 14.62 -5.02
C SER A 139 3.72 14.13 -4.23
N GLN A 140 2.52 14.32 -4.78
CA GLN A 140 1.28 13.80 -4.17
C GLN A 140 0.44 13.03 -5.19
N ASP A 141 -0.53 12.28 -4.69
CA ASP A 141 -1.49 11.53 -5.50
C ASP A 141 -0.81 10.65 -6.56
N ASN A 142 0.29 9.99 -6.17
CA ASN A 142 1.10 9.15 -7.04
C ASN A 142 0.27 8.04 -7.68
N SER A 143 0.45 7.85 -8.99
CA SER A 143 -0.12 6.75 -9.76
C SER A 143 0.96 6.14 -10.64
N LEU A 144 1.49 5.00 -10.23
CA LEU A 144 2.53 4.25 -10.93
C LEU A 144 1.90 3.12 -11.75
N LEU A 145 2.31 2.96 -12.99
CA LEU A 145 1.85 1.93 -13.91
C LEU A 145 3.03 1.28 -14.63
N LYS A 146 3.03 -0.03 -14.73
CA LYS A 146 3.98 -0.77 -15.57
C LYS A 146 3.50 -0.74 -17.03
N ILE A 147 4.38 -0.30 -17.95
CA ILE A 147 4.13 -0.29 -19.41
C ILE A 147 4.62 -1.60 -20.03
N ASP A 148 5.87 -1.99 -19.73
CA ASP A 148 6.48 -3.24 -20.18
C ASP A 148 7.45 -3.80 -19.12
N ALA A 149 8.30 -4.76 -19.48
CA ALA A 149 9.17 -5.47 -18.55
C ALA A 149 10.05 -4.53 -17.69
N ASN A 150 10.52 -3.41 -18.27
CA ASN A 150 11.50 -2.51 -17.64
C ASN A 150 11.07 -1.03 -17.69
N THR A 151 9.85 -0.74 -18.15
CA THR A 151 9.38 0.64 -18.35
C THR A 151 8.13 0.90 -17.51
N PHE A 152 8.15 2.02 -16.81
CA PHE A 152 7.07 2.45 -15.93
C PHE A 152 6.66 3.88 -16.26
N LEU A 153 5.41 4.18 -16.03
CA LEU A 153 4.81 5.51 -16.14
C LEU A 153 4.37 5.96 -14.76
N LEU A 154 4.79 7.14 -14.34
CA LEU A 154 4.35 7.77 -13.10
C LEU A 154 3.60 9.07 -13.42
N ALA A 155 2.40 9.21 -12.88
CA ALA A 155 1.67 10.47 -12.79
C ALA A 155 1.58 10.90 -11.32
N TYR A 156 1.78 12.18 -11.06
CA TYR A 156 1.69 12.74 -9.71
C TYR A 156 1.38 14.25 -9.76
N GLY A 157 0.87 14.80 -8.67
CA GLY A 157 0.76 16.24 -8.45
C GLY A 157 2.08 16.79 -7.91
N GLY A 158 2.69 17.72 -8.61
CA GLY A 158 3.90 18.41 -8.19
C GLY A 158 3.62 19.76 -7.54
N ASP A 159 4.62 20.62 -7.50
CA ASP A 159 4.53 21.98 -6.95
C ASP A 159 3.40 22.79 -7.61
N TRP A 160 2.75 23.63 -6.83
CA TRP A 160 1.63 24.49 -7.27
C TRP A 160 0.41 23.74 -7.80
N ASN A 161 0.25 22.45 -7.48
CA ASN A 161 -0.78 21.53 -8.01
C ASN A 161 -0.68 21.31 -9.52
N ASP A 162 0.51 21.45 -10.11
CA ASP A 162 0.75 21.06 -11.49
C ASP A 162 0.84 19.54 -11.59
N GLY A 163 0.23 18.95 -12.63
CA GLY A 163 0.29 17.51 -12.88
C GLY A 163 1.51 17.16 -13.73
N TYR A 164 2.29 16.16 -13.29
CA TYR A 164 3.44 15.65 -14.01
C TYR A 164 3.24 14.21 -14.46
N ILE A 165 3.85 13.88 -15.62
CA ILE A 165 3.98 12.50 -16.13
C ILE A 165 5.47 12.26 -16.40
N LYS A 166 6.03 11.21 -15.81
CA LYS A 166 7.42 10.76 -15.99
C LYS A 166 7.51 9.31 -16.43
#